data_65b673e56dc7f44b1c503dfd95a5b97a
#
_entry.id   65b673e56dc7f44b1c503dfd95a5b97a
#
_cell.length_a   1.000
_cell.length_b   1.000
_cell.length_c   1.000
_cell.angle_alpha   90.00
_cell.angle_beta   90.00
_cell.angle_gamma   90.00
#
_symmetry.space_group_name_H-M   'P 1'
#
loop_
_entity.id
_entity.type
_entity.pdbx_description
1 polymer ?
#
loop_
_entity_poly.entity_id
_entity_poly.type
_entity_poly.pdbx_seq_one_letter_code
_entity_poly.pdbx_strand_id
1 'polypeptide(L)'
;PNGAGKTTTLRCISTIIKPTKGEIYVSGHEVQKEPEMVREKLGFLTGDIKLDPQFSVDYMFDFFGRLHNIPEDRLKARKEELFEYFGIKDFSQKKIKELSTGMAQKAAIAVCLVHDPDIVIFDEPTNGLDVVTARGVTDYLRKLRDEGKLVIISTHVMSEAEKICDRIGIIIDGCKVAEGSLDQI
;
A
#
# COMPACT_ATOMS: atom_id res chain seq x y z
N PRO A 1 -10.99 -6.79 -14.37
CA PRO A 1 -11.13 -8.24 -14.12
C PRO A 1 -9.85 -8.83 -13.54
N ASN A 2 -9.96 -10.01 -12.90
CA ASN A 2 -8.78 -10.75 -12.47
C ASN A 2 -7.97 -11.20 -13.70
N GLY A 3 -6.64 -11.25 -13.58
CA GLY A 3 -5.76 -11.60 -14.70
C GLY A 3 -5.51 -10.48 -15.72
N ALA A 4 -6.14 -9.32 -15.60
CA ALA A 4 -6.00 -8.21 -16.55
C ALA A 4 -4.61 -7.52 -16.54
N GLY A 5 -3.70 -7.88 -15.62
CA GLY A 5 -2.37 -7.29 -15.53
C GLY A 5 -2.20 -6.18 -14.48
N LYS A 6 -3.22 -5.88 -13.66
CA LYS A 6 -3.17 -4.84 -12.62
C LYS A 6 -1.98 -5.03 -11.67
N THR A 7 -1.95 -6.17 -10.96
CA THR A 7 -0.87 -6.52 -10.03
C THR A 7 0.50 -6.51 -10.69
N THR A 8 0.62 -7.02 -11.92
CA THR A 8 1.87 -7.02 -12.68
C THR A 8 2.37 -5.61 -12.94
N THR A 9 1.47 -4.71 -13.37
CA THR A 9 1.80 -3.30 -13.60
C THR A 9 2.25 -2.63 -12.30
N LEU A 10 1.52 -2.83 -11.19
CA LEU A 10 1.88 -2.27 -9.89
C LEU A 10 3.22 -2.79 -9.39
N ARG A 11 3.55 -4.07 -9.62
CA ARG A 11 4.86 -4.65 -9.29
C ARG A 11 5.99 -4.08 -10.15
N CYS A 12 5.74 -3.71 -11.40
CA CYS A 12 6.72 -3.01 -12.22
C CYS A 12 6.98 -1.60 -11.69
N ILE A 13 5.92 -0.85 -11.34
CA ILE A 13 6.03 0.50 -10.78
C ILE A 13 6.80 0.47 -9.46
N SER A 14 6.55 -0.53 -8.61
CA SER A 14 7.19 -0.69 -7.31
C SER A 14 8.56 -1.39 -7.34
N THR A 15 9.17 -1.51 -8.50
CA THR A 15 10.53 -2.06 -8.69
C THR A 15 10.70 -3.56 -8.34
N ILE A 16 9.60 -4.29 -8.09
CA ILE A 16 9.66 -5.72 -7.72
C ILE A 16 9.98 -6.59 -8.94
N ILE A 17 9.39 -6.25 -10.09
CA ILE A 17 9.70 -6.92 -11.37
C ILE A 17 10.12 -5.90 -12.42
N LYS A 18 11.02 -6.30 -13.31
CA LYS A 18 11.45 -5.45 -14.41
C LYS A 18 10.44 -5.52 -15.56
N PRO A 19 10.00 -4.38 -16.14
CA PRO A 19 9.21 -4.40 -17.35
C PRO A 19 10.03 -4.98 -18.51
N THR A 20 9.40 -5.80 -19.35
CA THR A 20 10.05 -6.43 -20.52
C THR A 20 10.33 -5.40 -21.61
N LYS A 21 9.48 -4.39 -21.75
CA LYS A 21 9.60 -3.27 -22.70
C LYS A 21 9.03 -2.00 -22.09
N GLY A 22 9.49 -0.87 -22.58
CA GLY A 22 9.05 0.45 -22.11
C GLY A 22 9.80 0.89 -20.87
N GLU A 23 9.52 2.10 -20.45
CA GLU A 23 10.16 2.78 -19.31
C GLU A 23 9.07 3.25 -18.34
N ILE A 24 9.38 3.23 -17.05
CA ILE A 24 8.48 3.71 -15.98
C ILE A 24 9.26 4.70 -15.13
N TYR A 25 8.65 5.84 -14.86
CA TYR A 25 9.21 6.89 -14.02
C TYR A 25 8.31 7.15 -12.80
N VAL A 26 8.91 7.22 -11.64
CA VAL A 26 8.24 7.54 -10.37
C VAL A 26 8.96 8.73 -9.74
N SER A 27 8.26 9.84 -9.55
CA SER A 27 8.85 11.11 -9.06
C SER A 27 10.12 11.54 -9.82
N GLY A 28 10.16 11.31 -11.14
CA GLY A 28 11.29 11.64 -12.00
C GLY A 28 12.41 10.58 -12.05
N HIS A 29 12.36 9.52 -11.24
CA HIS A 29 13.33 8.43 -11.22
C HIS A 29 12.88 7.25 -12.07
N GLU A 30 13.75 6.74 -12.94
CA GLU A 30 13.47 5.56 -13.74
C GLU A 30 13.57 4.29 -12.88
N VAL A 31 12.48 3.50 -12.83
CA VAL A 31 12.37 2.34 -11.93
C VAL A 31 13.45 1.27 -12.15
N GLN A 32 14.02 1.17 -13.35
CA GLN A 32 15.07 0.19 -13.66
C GLN A 32 16.48 0.69 -13.34
N LYS A 33 16.71 2.00 -13.41
CA LYS A 33 18.03 2.60 -13.20
C LYS A 33 18.23 3.09 -11.77
N GLU A 34 17.17 3.61 -11.14
CA GLU A 34 17.20 4.23 -9.82
C GLU A 34 16.18 3.61 -8.85
N PRO A 35 16.14 2.26 -8.71
CA PRO A 35 15.10 1.57 -7.93
C PRO A 35 15.11 1.96 -6.45
N GLU A 36 16.26 2.35 -5.90
CA GLU A 36 16.38 2.76 -4.50
C GLU A 36 15.68 4.09 -4.25
N MET A 37 15.89 5.08 -5.14
CA MET A 37 15.22 6.37 -5.08
C MET A 37 13.69 6.23 -5.20
N VAL A 38 13.23 5.29 -6.04
CA VAL A 38 11.81 4.97 -6.16
C VAL A 38 11.27 4.38 -4.86
N ARG A 39 11.98 3.42 -4.26
CA ARG A 39 11.55 2.77 -3.00
C ARG A 39 11.53 3.72 -1.79
N GLU A 40 12.37 4.74 -1.78
CA GLU A 40 12.34 5.78 -0.75
C GLU A 40 11.05 6.61 -0.79
N LYS A 41 10.44 6.76 -1.98
CA LYS A 41 9.24 7.55 -2.20
C LYS A 41 7.95 6.75 -2.16
N LEU A 42 8.05 5.41 -2.15
CA LEU A 42 6.95 4.52 -2.43
C LEU A 42 6.67 3.55 -1.29
N GLY A 43 5.45 3.53 -0.80
CA GLY A 43 4.89 2.42 -0.01
C GLY A 43 4.11 1.47 -0.93
N PHE A 44 4.44 0.17 -0.89
CA PHE A 44 3.77 -0.83 -1.71
C PHE A 44 3.28 -2.01 -0.88
N LEU A 45 2.00 -2.34 -1.03
CA LEU A 45 1.37 -3.48 -0.38
C LEU A 45 0.55 -4.30 -1.37
N THR A 46 0.79 -5.60 -1.41
CA THR A 46 -0.04 -6.57 -2.14
C THR A 46 -0.49 -7.70 -1.22
N GLY A 47 -1.56 -8.40 -1.60
CA GLY A 47 -2.06 -9.54 -0.85
C GLY A 47 -1.07 -10.72 -0.74
N ASP A 48 -0.09 -10.80 -1.64
CA ASP A 48 0.90 -11.89 -1.67
C ASP A 48 2.12 -11.61 -0.77
N ILE A 49 2.42 -10.34 -0.52
CA ILE A 49 3.53 -9.93 0.35
C ILE A 49 3.03 -9.88 1.78
N LYS A 50 3.51 -10.83 2.58
CA LYS A 50 3.14 -10.94 3.99
C LYS A 50 4.34 -10.62 4.87
N LEU A 51 4.05 -10.02 6.02
CA LEU A 51 5.04 -9.86 7.09
C LEU A 51 5.50 -11.25 7.58
N ASP A 52 6.74 -11.36 8.03
CA ASP A 52 7.26 -12.62 8.55
C ASP A 52 6.44 -13.10 9.75
N PRO A 53 5.85 -14.31 9.69
CA PRO A 53 4.94 -14.83 10.69
C PRO A 53 5.56 -15.05 12.08
N GLN A 54 6.88 -15.10 12.19
CA GLN A 54 7.58 -15.40 13.44
C GLN A 54 7.82 -14.17 14.33
N PHE A 55 7.76 -12.98 13.75
CA PHE A 55 8.00 -11.72 14.48
C PHE A 55 6.70 -11.06 14.92
N SER A 56 6.81 -10.17 15.94
CA SER A 56 5.69 -9.33 16.36
C SER A 56 5.49 -8.14 15.43
N VAL A 57 4.31 -7.52 15.47
CA VAL A 57 4.02 -6.29 14.72
C VAL A 57 5.00 -5.19 15.11
N ASP A 58 5.23 -5.04 16.40
CA ASP A 58 6.13 -4.04 16.98
C ASP A 58 7.55 -4.18 16.42
N TYR A 59 8.08 -5.42 16.42
CA TYR A 59 9.39 -5.71 15.87
C TYR A 59 9.47 -5.40 14.38
N MET A 60 8.48 -5.83 13.59
CA MET A 60 8.45 -5.60 12.15
C MET A 60 8.40 -4.11 11.82
N PHE A 61 7.64 -3.34 12.57
CA PHE A 61 7.56 -1.89 12.38
C PHE A 61 8.93 -1.22 12.63
N ASP A 62 9.59 -1.55 13.74
CA ASP A 62 10.93 -1.03 14.06
C ASP A 62 11.98 -1.47 13.06
N PHE A 63 11.93 -2.73 12.63
CA PHE A 63 12.85 -3.26 11.63
C PHE A 63 12.78 -2.47 10.32
N PHE A 64 11.57 -2.27 9.77
CA PHE A 64 11.41 -1.48 8.53
C PHE A 64 11.74 -0.01 8.73
N GLY A 65 11.40 0.58 9.90
CA GLY A 65 11.78 1.94 10.21
C GLY A 65 13.30 2.15 10.21
N ARG A 66 14.05 1.23 10.80
CA ARG A 66 15.52 1.27 10.79
C ARG A 66 16.09 0.99 9.39
N LEU A 67 15.46 0.11 8.62
CA LEU A 67 15.86 -0.16 7.22
C LEU A 67 15.75 1.11 6.35
N HIS A 68 14.75 1.96 6.62
CA HIS A 68 14.60 3.26 6.00
C HIS A 68 15.42 4.39 6.67
N ASN A 69 16.31 4.06 7.62
CA ASN A 69 17.14 5.02 8.35
C ASN A 69 16.34 6.13 9.07
N ILE A 70 15.13 5.81 9.55
CA ILE A 70 14.28 6.78 10.27
C ILE A 70 14.88 7.03 11.66
N PRO A 71 15.11 8.29 12.07
CA PRO A 71 15.54 8.61 13.42
C PRO A 71 14.58 8.06 14.48
N GLU A 72 15.12 7.60 15.61
CA GLU A 72 14.37 6.86 16.64
C GLU A 72 13.18 7.66 17.22
N ASP A 73 13.36 8.97 17.40
CA ASP A 73 12.30 9.89 17.85
C ASP A 73 11.14 9.97 16.85
N ARG A 74 11.45 10.09 15.57
CA ARG A 74 10.45 10.08 14.50
C ARG A 74 9.78 8.72 14.35
N LEU A 75 10.56 7.64 14.43
CA LEU A 75 10.03 6.29 14.35
C LEU A 75 9.03 6.02 15.48
N LYS A 76 9.35 6.45 16.70
CA LYS A 76 8.46 6.32 17.86
C LYS A 76 7.16 7.11 17.67
N ALA A 77 7.25 8.35 17.23
CA ALA A 77 6.08 9.20 16.97
C ALA A 77 5.19 8.59 15.85
N ARG A 78 5.81 8.12 14.78
CA ARG A 78 5.09 7.46 13.67
C ARG A 78 4.43 6.16 14.07
N LYS A 79 5.11 5.35 14.90
CA LYS A 79 4.55 4.14 15.48
C LYS A 79 3.31 4.46 16.30
N GLU A 80 3.39 5.45 17.19
CA GLU A 80 2.28 5.83 18.03
C GLU A 80 1.05 6.28 17.22
N GLU A 81 1.26 7.12 16.19
CA GLU A 81 0.21 7.57 15.28
C GLU A 81 -0.50 6.40 14.59
N LEU A 82 0.27 5.54 13.91
CA LEU A 82 -0.28 4.45 13.11
C LEU A 82 -0.90 3.35 13.97
N PHE A 83 -0.28 3.04 15.11
CA PHE A 83 -0.80 2.02 16.03
C PHE A 83 -2.08 2.47 16.71
N GLU A 84 -2.19 3.75 17.05
CA GLU A 84 -3.44 4.34 17.55
C GLU A 84 -4.54 4.26 16.49
N TYR A 85 -4.26 4.78 15.28
CA TYR A 85 -5.25 4.84 14.21
C TYR A 85 -5.84 3.48 13.85
N PHE A 86 -4.99 2.45 13.72
CA PHE A 86 -5.41 1.11 13.35
C PHE A 86 -5.79 0.22 14.53
N GLY A 87 -5.68 0.70 15.78
CA GLY A 87 -5.92 -0.10 16.99
C GLY A 87 -4.91 -1.25 17.13
N ILE A 88 -3.66 -1.04 16.71
CA ILE A 88 -2.61 -2.07 16.75
C ILE A 88 -2.04 -2.23 18.16
N LYS A 89 -2.15 -1.22 19.02
CA LYS A 89 -1.58 -1.24 20.40
C LYS A 89 -1.96 -2.50 21.17
N ASP A 90 -3.21 -2.96 21.04
CA ASP A 90 -3.74 -4.12 21.77
C ASP A 90 -3.11 -5.45 21.37
N PHE A 91 -2.51 -5.51 20.17
CA PHE A 91 -1.91 -6.74 19.65
C PHE A 91 -0.49 -6.55 19.08
N SER A 92 0.14 -5.41 19.31
CA SER A 92 1.46 -5.08 18.77
C SER A 92 2.55 -6.09 19.15
N GLN A 93 2.46 -6.71 20.30
CA GLN A 93 3.41 -7.72 20.80
C GLN A 93 3.09 -9.14 20.33
N LYS A 94 1.92 -9.38 19.71
CA LYS A 94 1.59 -10.69 19.13
C LYS A 94 2.41 -10.94 17.87
N LYS A 95 2.76 -12.22 17.66
CA LYS A 95 3.38 -12.65 16.42
C LYS A 95 2.38 -12.55 15.27
N ILE A 96 2.87 -12.23 14.06
CA ILE A 96 2.03 -12.09 12.86
C ILE A 96 1.17 -13.33 12.62
N LYS A 97 1.69 -14.54 12.88
CA LYS A 97 0.94 -15.80 12.74
C LYS A 97 -0.26 -15.96 13.70
N GLU A 98 -0.32 -15.17 14.75
CA GLU A 98 -1.37 -15.20 15.78
C GLU A 98 -2.49 -14.19 15.50
N LEU A 99 -2.34 -13.40 14.43
CA LEU A 99 -3.27 -12.35 14.07
C LEU A 99 -4.41 -12.89 13.20
N SER A 100 -5.60 -12.31 13.35
CA SER A 100 -6.66 -12.47 12.36
C SER A 100 -6.27 -11.80 11.04
N THR A 101 -6.96 -12.14 9.94
CA THR A 101 -6.71 -11.53 8.63
C THR A 101 -6.77 -10.01 8.68
N GLY A 102 -7.80 -9.44 9.35
CA GLY A 102 -7.95 -8.00 9.49
C GLY A 102 -6.84 -7.36 10.33
N MET A 103 -6.41 -8.02 11.43
CA MET A 103 -5.28 -7.54 12.25
C MET A 103 -3.98 -7.57 11.46
N ALA A 104 -3.72 -8.65 10.71
CA ALA A 104 -2.53 -8.78 9.87
C ALA A 104 -2.50 -7.72 8.75
N GLN A 105 -3.65 -7.42 8.14
CA GLN A 105 -3.77 -6.38 7.13
C GLN A 105 -3.47 -4.99 7.71
N LYS A 106 -4.05 -4.64 8.87
CA LYS A 106 -3.75 -3.38 9.57
C LYS A 106 -2.26 -3.25 9.89
N ALA A 107 -1.65 -4.33 10.37
CA ALA A 107 -0.21 -4.37 10.65
C ALA A 107 0.62 -4.16 9.37
N ALA A 108 0.28 -4.84 8.28
CA ALA A 108 0.97 -4.71 7.00
C ALA A 108 0.87 -3.29 6.42
N ILE A 109 -0.31 -2.66 6.53
CA ILE A 109 -0.50 -1.26 6.12
C ILE A 109 0.37 -0.33 6.97
N ALA A 110 0.36 -0.49 8.30
CA ALA A 110 1.18 0.35 9.18
C ALA A 110 2.67 0.22 8.89
N VAL A 111 3.17 -1.00 8.69
CA VAL A 111 4.58 -1.25 8.33
C VAL A 111 4.92 -0.66 6.96
N CYS A 112 4.04 -0.80 5.97
CA CYS A 112 4.22 -0.20 4.63
C CYS A 112 4.36 1.33 4.67
N LEU A 113 3.73 1.97 5.65
CA LEU A 113 3.67 3.43 5.79
C LEU A 113 4.70 3.99 6.80
N VAL A 114 5.58 3.17 7.34
CA VAL A 114 6.54 3.56 8.39
C VAL A 114 7.41 4.75 7.99
N HIS A 115 7.87 4.80 6.74
CA HIS A 115 8.76 5.83 6.20
C HIS A 115 8.04 7.05 5.63
N ASP A 116 6.72 7.14 5.85
CA ASP A 116 5.87 8.25 5.39
C ASP A 116 5.98 8.58 3.89
N PRO A 117 5.80 7.59 3.00
CA PRO A 117 6.01 7.75 1.57
C PRO A 117 5.09 8.79 0.95
N ASP A 118 5.57 9.46 -0.12
CA ASP A 118 4.76 10.41 -0.91
C ASP A 118 3.75 9.68 -1.81
N ILE A 119 4.07 8.43 -2.17
CA ILE A 119 3.26 7.59 -3.07
C ILE A 119 2.93 6.29 -2.35
N VAL A 120 1.67 5.92 -2.37
CA VAL A 120 1.19 4.67 -1.77
C VAL A 120 0.47 3.85 -2.82
N ILE A 121 0.87 2.59 -2.98
CA ILE A 121 0.24 1.65 -3.91
C ILE A 121 -0.27 0.44 -3.14
N PHE A 122 -1.57 0.23 -3.18
CA PHE A 122 -2.21 -0.93 -2.56
C PHE A 122 -2.97 -1.78 -3.59
N ASP A 123 -2.58 -3.04 -3.67
CA ASP A 123 -3.22 -4.01 -4.55
C ASP A 123 -4.31 -4.76 -3.78
N GLU A 124 -5.57 -4.48 -4.11
CA GLU A 124 -6.78 -5.03 -3.47
C GLU A 124 -6.79 -4.88 -1.93
N PRO A 125 -6.66 -3.66 -1.36
CA PRO A 125 -6.40 -3.44 0.06
C PRO A 125 -7.52 -3.91 1.00
N THR A 126 -8.74 -4.08 0.51
CA THR A 126 -9.93 -4.46 1.29
C THR A 126 -10.35 -5.91 1.06
N ASN A 127 -9.67 -6.63 0.16
CA ASN A 127 -10.04 -7.99 -0.19
C ASN A 127 -9.94 -8.95 1.01
N GLY A 128 -11.01 -9.71 1.25
CA GLY A 128 -11.07 -10.68 2.36
C GLY A 128 -11.21 -10.07 3.75
N LEU A 129 -11.46 -8.76 3.86
CA LEU A 129 -11.71 -8.08 5.13
C LEU A 129 -13.21 -8.02 5.46
N ASP A 130 -13.51 -8.01 6.76
CA ASP A 130 -14.85 -7.66 7.22
C ASP A 130 -15.16 -6.18 6.93
N VAL A 131 -16.45 -5.83 6.93
CA VAL A 131 -16.94 -4.50 6.55
C VAL A 131 -16.34 -3.38 7.39
N VAL A 132 -16.14 -3.61 8.70
CA VAL A 132 -15.62 -2.59 9.63
C VAL A 132 -14.14 -2.32 9.34
N THR A 133 -13.36 -3.39 9.20
CA THR A 133 -11.93 -3.29 8.87
C THR A 133 -11.72 -2.67 7.48
N ALA A 134 -12.48 -3.11 6.47
CA ALA A 134 -12.43 -2.54 5.12
C ALA A 134 -12.73 -1.03 5.12
N ARG A 135 -13.73 -0.60 5.89
CA ARG A 135 -14.06 0.82 6.04
C ARG A 135 -12.90 1.60 6.66
N GLY A 136 -12.30 1.10 7.74
CA GLY A 136 -11.16 1.75 8.39
C GLY A 136 -9.96 1.92 7.44
N VAL A 137 -9.68 0.91 6.60
CA VAL A 137 -8.66 1.01 5.55
C VAL A 137 -9.02 2.07 4.51
N THR A 138 -10.27 2.05 4.02
CA THR A 138 -10.76 3.04 3.05
C THR A 138 -10.66 4.47 3.57
N ASP A 139 -11.07 4.70 4.81
CA ASP A 139 -11.02 6.01 5.44
C ASP A 139 -9.56 6.49 5.62
N TYR A 140 -8.62 5.59 5.88
CA TYR A 140 -7.20 5.92 5.94
C TYR A 140 -6.62 6.30 4.57
N LEU A 141 -7.00 5.59 3.52
CA LEU A 141 -6.58 5.92 2.14
C LEU A 141 -7.07 7.31 1.73
N ARG A 142 -8.30 7.67 2.10
CA ARG A 142 -8.82 9.03 1.89
C ARG A 142 -8.02 10.07 2.67
N LYS A 143 -7.72 9.79 3.95
CA LYS A 143 -6.86 10.67 4.76
C LYS A 143 -5.53 10.94 4.07
N LEU A 144 -4.84 9.90 3.57
CA LEU A 144 -3.57 10.06 2.84
C LEU A 144 -3.72 10.95 1.59
N ARG A 145 -4.79 10.74 0.81
CA ARG A 145 -5.10 11.58 -0.35
C ARG A 145 -5.33 13.04 0.06
N ASP A 146 -6.11 13.27 1.09
CA ASP A 146 -6.45 14.61 1.58
C ASP A 146 -5.22 15.32 2.16
N GLU A 147 -4.22 14.58 2.64
CA GLU A 147 -2.88 15.07 3.03
C GLU A 147 -1.97 15.35 1.82
N GLY A 148 -2.44 15.15 0.59
CA GLY A 148 -1.72 15.44 -0.65
C GLY A 148 -0.81 14.31 -1.16
N LYS A 149 -0.91 13.11 -0.61
CA LYS A 149 -0.19 11.94 -1.10
C LYS A 149 -0.86 11.36 -2.35
N LEU A 150 -0.06 10.79 -3.25
CA LEU A 150 -0.57 10.02 -4.38
C LEU A 150 -0.95 8.62 -3.89
N VAL A 151 -2.24 8.29 -3.94
CA VAL A 151 -2.75 6.97 -3.56
C VAL A 151 -3.21 6.22 -4.81
N ILE A 152 -2.59 5.08 -5.09
CA ILE A 152 -2.97 4.18 -6.19
C ILE A 152 -3.51 2.89 -5.58
N ILE A 153 -4.70 2.51 -5.98
CA ILE A 153 -5.30 1.23 -5.58
C ILE A 153 -5.68 0.40 -6.79
N SER A 154 -5.55 -0.89 -6.70
CA SER A 154 -6.26 -1.80 -7.58
C SER A 154 -7.48 -2.37 -6.87
N THR A 155 -8.55 -2.51 -7.57
CA THR A 155 -9.74 -3.23 -7.10
C THR A 155 -10.51 -3.80 -8.30
N HIS A 156 -11.24 -4.85 -8.07
CA HIS A 156 -12.24 -5.36 -9.02
C HIS A 156 -13.67 -4.95 -8.62
N VAL A 157 -13.82 -4.18 -7.54
CA VAL A 157 -15.10 -3.70 -7.00
C VAL A 157 -15.27 -2.23 -7.35
N MET A 158 -16.11 -1.92 -8.35
CA MET A 158 -16.33 -0.57 -8.85
C MET A 158 -16.80 0.39 -7.75
N SER A 159 -17.72 -0.06 -6.89
CA SER A 159 -18.22 0.77 -5.79
C SER A 159 -17.18 1.14 -4.73
N GLU A 160 -16.04 0.47 -4.67
CA GLU A 160 -14.89 0.91 -3.84
C GLU A 160 -14.09 2.00 -4.55
N ALA A 161 -13.80 1.81 -5.85
CA ALA A 161 -13.11 2.82 -6.64
C ALA A 161 -13.87 4.15 -6.64
N GLU A 162 -15.19 4.12 -6.82
CA GLU A 162 -16.06 5.29 -6.77
C GLU A 162 -15.98 6.08 -5.45
N LYS A 163 -15.73 5.38 -4.35
CA LYS A 163 -15.65 6.03 -3.03
C LYS A 163 -14.29 6.64 -2.71
N ILE A 164 -13.22 6.15 -3.33
CA ILE A 164 -11.84 6.47 -2.93
C ILE A 164 -11.13 7.30 -4.00
N CYS A 165 -11.37 6.99 -5.29
CA CYS A 165 -10.56 7.49 -6.38
C CYS A 165 -11.14 8.75 -7.02
N ASP A 166 -10.28 9.70 -7.37
CA ASP A 166 -10.62 10.88 -8.17
C ASP A 166 -10.55 10.55 -9.68
N ARG A 167 -9.71 9.57 -10.03
CA ARG A 167 -9.52 9.06 -11.40
C ARG A 167 -9.45 7.54 -11.41
N ILE A 168 -9.94 6.94 -12.48
CA ILE A 168 -9.97 5.49 -12.67
C ILE A 168 -9.29 5.14 -14.00
N GLY A 169 -8.50 4.08 -14.00
CA GLY A 169 -7.97 3.43 -15.20
C GLY A 169 -8.54 2.02 -15.33
N ILE A 170 -9.10 1.68 -16.46
CA ILE A 170 -9.64 0.34 -16.73
C ILE A 170 -8.64 -0.45 -17.58
N ILE A 171 -8.26 -1.62 -17.07
CA ILE A 171 -7.33 -2.55 -17.74
C ILE A 171 -8.09 -3.83 -18.07
N ILE A 172 -8.04 -4.24 -19.34
CA ILE A 172 -8.63 -5.48 -19.86
C ILE A 172 -7.56 -6.16 -20.74
N ASP A 173 -7.31 -7.43 -20.52
CA ASP A 173 -6.36 -8.25 -21.28
C ASP A 173 -4.98 -7.59 -21.46
N GLY A 174 -4.47 -6.96 -20.39
CA GLY A 174 -3.17 -6.30 -20.39
C GLY A 174 -3.15 -4.93 -21.05
N CYS A 175 -4.26 -4.43 -21.56
CA CYS A 175 -4.37 -3.13 -22.23
C CYS A 175 -5.19 -2.15 -21.40
N LYS A 176 -4.72 -0.88 -21.32
CA LYS A 176 -5.52 0.21 -20.76
C LYS A 176 -6.58 0.60 -21.79
N VAL A 177 -7.85 0.36 -21.49
CA VAL A 177 -8.98 0.62 -22.40
C VAL A 177 -9.67 1.95 -22.15
N ALA A 178 -9.63 2.44 -20.91
CA ALA A 178 -10.18 3.75 -20.55
C ALA A 178 -9.41 4.34 -19.37
N GLU A 179 -9.42 5.67 -19.27
CA GLU A 179 -8.91 6.42 -18.14
C GLU A 179 -9.62 7.76 -18.05
N GLY A 180 -10.06 8.14 -16.87
CA GLY A 180 -10.74 9.43 -16.65
C GLY A 180 -11.20 9.61 -15.22
N SER A 181 -11.92 10.71 -14.96
CA SER A 181 -12.74 10.85 -13.76
C SER A 181 -13.97 9.94 -13.84
N LEU A 182 -14.64 9.74 -12.71
CA LEU A 182 -15.86 8.94 -12.64
C LEU A 182 -16.94 9.39 -13.63
N ASP A 183 -17.05 10.71 -13.86
CA ASP A 183 -18.04 11.28 -14.78
C ASP A 183 -17.68 11.10 -16.27
N GLN A 184 -16.45 10.65 -16.57
CA GLN A 184 -15.92 10.47 -17.92
C GLN A 184 -15.87 9.01 -18.37
N ILE A 185 -16.04 8.08 -17.46
CA ILE A 185 -16.03 6.62 -17.71
C ILE A 185 -17.42 6.03 -17.55
#